data_ba0dc807e54d0c1eea206ce469bfcc71
#
_entry.id   ba0dc807e54d0c1eea206ce469bfcc71
#
_cell.length_a   1.000
_cell.length_b   1.000
_cell.length_c   1.000
_cell.angle_alpha   90.00
_cell.angle_beta   90.00
_cell.angle_gamma   90.00
#
_symmetry.space_group_name_H-M   'P 1'
#
loop_
_entity.id
_entity.type
_entity.pdbx_description
1 polymer ?
#
loop_
_entity_poly.entity_id
_entity_poly.type
_entity_poly.pdbx_seq_one_letter_code
_entity_poly.pdbx_strand_id
1 'polypeptide(L)'
;MRASKYTIATLKETPSDAEIISHQLMIRAGLIRKLASGIYSWLPMGFRVLQKIEHIIREEMNASGAQEVMLPVVQPAELWQESGRWSQYDEGLLLQFRDRHDREFCFGPTHEEVITDLARGELKSHKQLPVNYYQIQTKFRDETRPRFGVLRSREFIMKDAYSFHTNQASLNATYEEMHDAYSRILTRMDLDFRPVLADSGSIGGSASMEFHVLAESGEDKIAFSSESEYAANVEMAEALAPASEDADMLDTEYCATPGIKTIEDVCKALGVATKRTVKTLIVKGSESDLIALVLRGDHQLNAIKAEKIKGVASPLTMANDAEIKAEIGAGTGSIGPQGLSIPIIADRSAAALSNFIAGANKDGFHTRNLNWERDTKATAIEDIRDVVEGDPSPDGKGEIRFKRGIEVGHIFQLGDKYSKSMNATVLDAYGKAVVMQMGCYGMGVTRLVGAIIEQNHDESGIIWPESIAPFSVIIIPINAHKSEQVRATAESLYAELTSKGVEVLLDDREDVRPGAKFADAELMGIPHRIVIGDRGLDNGVVEYVNRREGNNKELTLDQVRDLFL
;
A
#
# COMPACT_ATOMS: atom_id res chain seq x y z
N MET A 1 -33.26 -8.14 -7.91
CA MET A 1 -33.06 -7.26 -9.10
C MET A 1 -33.29 -8.07 -10.38
N ARG A 2 -33.80 -7.45 -11.46
CA ARG A 2 -34.01 -8.13 -12.77
C ARG A 2 -33.01 -7.62 -13.79
N ALA A 3 -32.36 -8.51 -14.54
CA ALA A 3 -31.36 -8.17 -15.55
C ALA A 3 -31.94 -7.34 -16.70
N SER A 4 -33.23 -7.56 -17.06
CA SER A 4 -33.94 -6.73 -18.06
C SER A 4 -34.13 -5.26 -17.66
N LYS A 5 -33.96 -4.93 -16.37
CA LYS A 5 -34.09 -3.58 -15.78
C LYS A 5 -32.82 -3.09 -15.11
N TYR A 6 -31.71 -3.82 -15.30
CA TYR A 6 -30.42 -3.53 -14.68
C TYR A 6 -29.34 -3.40 -15.76
N THR A 7 -28.46 -2.42 -15.63
CA THR A 7 -27.38 -2.23 -16.59
C THR A 7 -26.31 -3.30 -16.39
N ILE A 8 -26.33 -4.34 -17.22
CA ILE A 8 -25.24 -5.30 -17.35
C ILE A 8 -24.36 -4.82 -18.50
N ALA A 9 -23.17 -4.34 -18.16
CA ALA A 9 -22.26 -3.65 -19.09
C ALA A 9 -20.99 -4.46 -19.35
N THR A 10 -21.12 -5.78 -19.48
CA THR A 10 -20.00 -6.69 -19.76
C THR A 10 -19.39 -6.45 -21.14
N LEU A 11 -18.08 -6.64 -21.25
CA LEU A 11 -17.32 -6.53 -22.50
C LEU A 11 -16.56 -7.83 -22.76
N LYS A 12 -16.53 -8.27 -24.01
CA LYS A 12 -15.77 -9.47 -24.42
C LYS A 12 -14.27 -9.20 -24.50
N GLU A 13 -13.92 -8.04 -25.04
CA GLU A 13 -12.54 -7.67 -25.30
C GLU A 13 -11.94 -6.92 -24.10
N THR A 14 -10.65 -7.14 -23.89
CA THR A 14 -9.87 -6.41 -22.88
C THR A 14 -9.37 -5.11 -23.50
N PRO A 15 -9.60 -3.94 -22.86
CA PRO A 15 -9.03 -2.68 -23.32
C PRO A 15 -7.51 -2.73 -23.34
N SER A 16 -6.91 -2.15 -24.39
CA SER A 16 -5.46 -2.18 -24.59
C SER A 16 -4.64 -1.39 -23.55
N ASP A 17 -5.28 -0.49 -22.82
CA ASP A 17 -4.69 0.33 -21.78
C ASP A 17 -4.84 -0.27 -20.35
N ALA A 18 -5.45 -1.44 -20.23
CA ALA A 18 -5.58 -2.16 -18.97
C ALA A 18 -4.46 -3.19 -18.83
N GLU A 19 -3.44 -2.86 -18.01
CA GLU A 19 -2.23 -3.67 -17.86
C GLU A 19 -2.40 -4.82 -16.87
N ILE A 20 -3.01 -4.58 -15.70
CA ILE A 20 -3.18 -5.57 -14.63
C ILE A 20 -4.57 -6.20 -14.66
N ILE A 21 -4.67 -7.39 -14.06
CA ILE A 21 -5.89 -8.21 -14.14
C ILE A 21 -7.11 -7.54 -13.50
N SER A 22 -6.94 -6.87 -12.36
CA SER A 22 -8.06 -6.16 -11.71
C SER A 22 -8.62 -5.06 -12.62
N HIS A 23 -7.76 -4.25 -13.26
CA HIS A 23 -8.20 -3.21 -14.18
C HIS A 23 -8.94 -3.79 -15.38
N GLN A 24 -8.42 -4.88 -15.96
CA GLN A 24 -9.05 -5.59 -17.08
C GLN A 24 -10.43 -6.12 -16.70
N LEU A 25 -10.53 -6.83 -15.58
CA LEU A 25 -11.78 -7.44 -15.12
C LEU A 25 -12.80 -6.40 -14.67
N MET A 26 -12.38 -5.32 -14.00
CA MET A 26 -13.30 -4.24 -13.61
C MET A 26 -13.99 -3.60 -14.82
N ILE A 27 -13.25 -3.38 -15.91
CA ILE A 27 -13.83 -2.84 -17.15
C ILE A 27 -14.69 -3.90 -17.85
N ARG A 28 -14.18 -5.13 -18.01
CA ARG A 28 -14.89 -6.22 -18.69
C ARG A 28 -16.16 -6.65 -17.98
N ALA A 29 -16.14 -6.77 -16.66
CA ALA A 29 -17.32 -7.10 -15.85
C ALA A 29 -18.33 -5.94 -15.72
N GLY A 30 -18.01 -4.75 -16.23
CA GLY A 30 -18.91 -3.60 -16.17
C GLY A 30 -19.00 -2.97 -14.78
N LEU A 31 -17.89 -2.93 -14.03
CA LEU A 31 -17.83 -2.26 -12.73
C LEU A 31 -17.52 -0.78 -12.87
N ILE A 32 -16.63 -0.42 -13.80
CA ILE A 32 -16.17 0.95 -14.03
C ILE A 32 -16.09 1.29 -15.52
N ARG A 33 -16.05 2.61 -15.80
CA ARG A 33 -15.65 3.16 -17.11
C ARG A 33 -14.70 4.33 -16.91
N LYS A 34 -13.66 4.37 -17.72
CA LYS A 34 -12.69 5.47 -17.72
C LYS A 34 -13.32 6.73 -18.28
N LEU A 35 -13.30 7.81 -17.52
CA LEU A 35 -13.70 9.16 -17.97
C LEU A 35 -12.48 9.93 -18.47
N ALA A 36 -11.41 9.92 -17.69
CA ALA A 36 -10.10 10.51 -18.01
C ALA A 36 -8.99 9.68 -17.37
N SER A 37 -7.72 10.04 -17.61
CA SER A 37 -6.59 9.36 -16.98
C SER A 37 -6.70 9.43 -15.46
N GLY A 38 -6.79 8.28 -14.79
CA GLY A 38 -6.96 8.18 -13.33
C GLY A 38 -8.32 8.63 -12.78
N ILE A 39 -9.34 8.81 -13.63
CA ILE A 39 -10.69 9.20 -13.23
C ILE A 39 -11.68 8.22 -13.83
N TYR A 40 -12.53 7.60 -12.98
CA TYR A 40 -13.43 6.52 -13.37
C TYR A 40 -14.86 6.77 -12.90
N SER A 41 -15.82 6.44 -13.76
CA SER A 41 -17.23 6.33 -13.38
C SER A 41 -17.51 4.92 -12.86
N TRP A 42 -18.14 4.79 -11.72
CA TRP A 42 -18.58 3.52 -11.15
C TRP A 42 -19.97 3.18 -11.68
N LEU A 43 -20.09 2.03 -12.33
CA LEU A 43 -21.35 1.52 -12.84
C LEU A 43 -22.16 0.82 -11.75
N PRO A 44 -23.46 0.55 -11.94
CA PRO A 44 -24.31 0.01 -10.88
C PRO A 44 -23.76 -1.24 -10.18
N MET A 45 -23.13 -2.17 -10.92
CA MET A 45 -22.52 -3.38 -10.37
C MET A 45 -21.34 -3.06 -9.46
N GLY A 46 -20.40 -2.23 -9.92
CA GLY A 46 -19.24 -1.82 -9.15
C GLY A 46 -19.61 -0.97 -7.94
N PHE A 47 -20.62 -0.11 -8.08
CA PHE A 47 -21.09 0.72 -6.97
C PHE A 47 -21.71 -0.11 -5.83
N ARG A 48 -22.40 -1.23 -6.16
CA ARG A 48 -22.90 -2.17 -5.13
C ARG A 48 -21.75 -2.79 -4.33
N VAL A 49 -20.68 -3.23 -5.00
CA VAL A 49 -19.49 -3.75 -4.31
C VAL A 49 -18.88 -2.69 -3.41
N LEU A 50 -18.73 -1.46 -3.91
CA LEU A 50 -18.18 -0.34 -3.16
C LEU A 50 -18.99 -0.06 -1.89
N GLN A 51 -20.33 -0.02 -1.98
CA GLN A 51 -21.21 0.20 -0.84
C GLN A 51 -21.10 -0.91 0.22
N LYS A 52 -20.90 -2.17 -0.18
CA LYS A 52 -20.70 -3.28 0.77
C LYS A 52 -19.37 -3.17 1.50
N ILE A 53 -18.29 -2.80 0.80
CA ILE A 53 -16.99 -2.51 1.41
C ILE A 53 -17.13 -1.36 2.41
N GLU A 54 -17.78 -0.25 2.03
CA GLU A 54 -18.05 0.87 2.92
C GLU A 54 -18.86 0.45 4.16
N HIS A 55 -19.83 -0.45 3.98
CA HIS A 55 -20.64 -0.95 5.09
C HIS A 55 -19.82 -1.73 6.11
N ILE A 56 -18.98 -2.67 5.66
CA ILE A 56 -18.06 -3.42 6.53
C ILE A 56 -17.12 -2.46 7.28
N ILE A 57 -16.57 -1.46 6.58
CA ILE A 57 -15.70 -0.47 7.19
C ILE A 57 -16.45 0.32 8.27
N ARG A 58 -17.69 0.79 8.00
CA ARG A 58 -18.49 1.52 8.99
C ARG A 58 -18.78 0.70 10.24
N GLU A 59 -19.13 -0.57 10.07
CA GLU A 59 -19.40 -1.46 11.20
C GLU A 59 -18.18 -1.60 12.11
N GLU A 60 -16.99 -1.86 11.56
CA GLU A 60 -15.77 -2.01 12.35
C GLU A 60 -15.29 -0.69 12.96
N MET A 61 -15.41 0.42 12.23
CA MET A 61 -15.08 1.74 12.78
C MET A 61 -16.02 2.13 13.92
N ASN A 62 -17.32 1.91 13.77
CA ASN A 62 -18.29 2.16 14.84
C ASN A 62 -18.06 1.24 16.04
N ALA A 63 -17.73 -0.03 15.83
CA ALA A 63 -17.42 -0.98 16.89
C ALA A 63 -16.15 -0.59 17.67
N SER A 64 -15.17 0.07 17.03
CA SER A 64 -13.99 0.63 17.70
C SER A 64 -14.26 1.93 18.49
N GLY A 65 -15.52 2.44 18.49
CA GLY A 65 -15.90 3.68 19.15
C GLY A 65 -15.59 4.95 18.36
N ALA A 66 -15.15 4.84 17.11
CA ALA A 66 -14.97 6.00 16.23
C ALA A 66 -16.32 6.59 15.80
N GLN A 67 -16.35 7.91 15.55
CA GLN A 67 -17.56 8.66 15.23
C GLN A 67 -17.50 9.16 13.79
N GLU A 68 -18.54 8.84 12.99
CA GLU A 68 -18.58 9.27 11.59
C GLU A 68 -18.89 10.76 11.48
N VAL A 69 -18.11 11.46 10.65
CA VAL A 69 -18.29 12.88 10.29
C VAL A 69 -18.25 13.00 8.77
N MET A 70 -18.65 14.16 8.24
CA MET A 70 -18.46 14.48 6.82
C MET A 70 -17.78 15.84 6.72
N LEU A 71 -16.58 15.86 6.16
CA LEU A 71 -15.76 17.06 6.01
C LEU A 71 -15.77 17.53 4.55
N PRO A 72 -15.58 18.85 4.29
CA PRO A 72 -15.52 19.35 2.92
C PRO A 72 -14.34 18.80 2.14
N VAL A 73 -14.54 18.49 0.85
CA VAL A 73 -13.44 18.09 -0.06
C VAL A 73 -12.67 19.30 -0.57
N VAL A 74 -13.35 20.44 -0.73
CA VAL A 74 -12.73 21.74 -1.06
C VAL A 74 -12.24 22.39 0.22
N GLN A 75 -10.96 22.68 0.30
CA GLN A 75 -10.29 23.12 1.52
C GLN A 75 -9.62 24.49 1.29
N PRO A 76 -9.74 25.43 2.24
CA PRO A 76 -9.10 26.74 2.13
C PRO A 76 -7.58 26.63 2.30
N ALA A 77 -6.84 27.42 1.52
CA ALA A 77 -5.38 27.43 1.55
C ALA A 77 -4.79 27.79 2.91
N GLU A 78 -5.49 28.62 3.68
CA GLU A 78 -5.04 29.12 4.98
C GLU A 78 -4.74 27.98 5.96
N LEU A 79 -5.54 26.90 5.98
CA LEU A 79 -5.30 25.75 6.85
C LEU A 79 -4.02 25.01 6.46
N TRP A 80 -3.77 24.87 5.17
CA TRP A 80 -2.57 24.22 4.61
C TRP A 80 -1.31 25.08 4.78
N GLN A 81 -1.46 26.41 4.73
CA GLN A 81 -0.40 27.36 5.05
C GLN A 81 -0.05 27.29 6.53
N GLU A 82 -1.06 27.20 7.42
CA GLU A 82 -0.88 27.08 8.87
C GLU A 82 -0.14 25.80 9.26
N SER A 83 -0.43 24.66 8.61
CA SER A 83 0.31 23.40 8.79
C SER A 83 1.70 23.40 8.15
N GLY A 84 1.99 24.35 7.25
CA GLY A 84 3.23 24.43 6.46
C GLY A 84 3.26 23.55 5.23
N ARG A 85 2.14 22.87 4.87
CA ARG A 85 2.09 21.89 3.77
C ARG A 85 1.66 22.47 2.41
N TRP A 86 1.22 23.72 2.35
CA TRP A 86 0.72 24.34 1.11
C TRP A 86 1.68 24.27 -0.08
N SER A 87 2.97 24.49 0.16
CA SER A 87 4.01 24.47 -0.87
C SER A 87 4.90 23.22 -0.84
N GLN A 88 4.71 22.34 0.14
CA GLN A 88 5.61 21.21 0.39
C GLN A 88 4.93 19.84 0.25
N TYR A 89 3.61 19.81 0.03
CA TYR A 89 2.91 18.55 -0.07
C TYR A 89 3.28 17.82 -1.37
N ASP A 90 4.03 16.71 -1.22
CA ASP A 90 4.36 15.73 -2.25
C ASP A 90 4.52 16.31 -3.67
N GLU A 91 5.44 17.24 -3.86
CA GLU A 91 5.91 17.80 -5.14
C GLU A 91 4.80 17.95 -6.24
N GLY A 92 3.63 18.50 -5.88
CA GLY A 92 2.58 18.84 -6.84
C GLY A 92 1.37 17.93 -6.85
N LEU A 93 1.24 16.97 -5.92
CA LEU A 93 0.01 16.17 -5.78
C LEU A 93 -1.19 16.99 -5.27
N LEU A 94 -0.95 18.16 -4.68
CA LEU A 94 -2.00 19.06 -4.20
C LEU A 94 -2.58 19.88 -5.35
N LEU A 95 -3.78 19.55 -5.82
CA LEU A 95 -4.47 20.33 -6.84
C LEU A 95 -4.99 21.64 -6.24
N GLN A 96 -4.31 22.75 -6.57
CA GLN A 96 -4.62 24.10 -6.11
C GLN A 96 -5.43 24.85 -7.16
N PHE A 97 -6.38 25.67 -6.71
CA PHE A 97 -7.19 26.52 -7.59
C PHE A 97 -7.67 27.79 -6.87
N ARG A 98 -8.25 28.73 -7.62
CA ARG A 98 -8.86 29.95 -7.09
C ARG A 98 -10.34 30.02 -7.39
N ASP A 99 -11.09 30.54 -6.43
CA ASP A 99 -12.51 30.82 -6.63
C ASP A 99 -12.75 32.13 -7.41
N ARG A 100 -14.03 32.45 -7.65
CA ARG A 100 -14.40 33.70 -8.34
C ARG A 100 -13.99 35.00 -7.64
N HIS A 101 -13.60 34.93 -6.38
CA HIS A 101 -13.12 36.06 -5.57
C HIS A 101 -11.60 36.06 -5.38
N ASP A 102 -10.89 35.25 -6.20
CA ASP A 102 -9.42 35.10 -6.17
C ASP A 102 -8.86 34.52 -4.86
N ARG A 103 -9.70 33.79 -4.10
CA ARG A 103 -9.28 33.09 -2.89
C ARG A 103 -8.72 31.73 -3.24
N GLU A 104 -7.63 31.34 -2.60
CA GLU A 104 -6.93 30.08 -2.85
C GLU A 104 -7.58 28.92 -2.10
N PHE A 105 -7.75 27.81 -2.79
CA PHE A 105 -8.28 26.54 -2.29
C PHE A 105 -7.50 25.37 -2.88
N CYS A 106 -7.71 24.19 -2.30
CA CYS A 106 -7.29 22.93 -2.92
C CYS A 106 -8.42 21.90 -2.86
N PHE A 107 -8.31 20.87 -3.72
CA PHE A 107 -9.04 19.61 -3.49
C PHE A 107 -8.24 18.76 -2.49
N GLY A 108 -8.90 18.33 -1.41
CA GLY A 108 -8.26 17.59 -0.33
C GLY A 108 -7.72 16.24 -0.77
N PRO A 109 -6.39 16.04 -0.75
CA PRO A 109 -5.78 14.73 -0.89
C PRO A 109 -5.86 13.92 0.41
N THR A 110 -6.08 14.61 1.52
CA THR A 110 -6.22 14.16 2.90
C THR A 110 -6.88 15.27 3.74
N HIS A 111 -7.18 15.05 5.03
CA HIS A 111 -7.96 16.01 5.83
C HIS A 111 -7.36 16.32 7.21
N GLU A 112 -6.07 16.15 7.44
CA GLU A 112 -5.42 16.47 8.73
C GLU A 112 -5.70 17.91 9.15
N GLU A 113 -5.59 18.87 8.22
CA GLU A 113 -5.80 20.29 8.47
C GLU A 113 -7.25 20.59 8.85
N VAL A 114 -8.20 20.06 8.08
CA VAL A 114 -9.63 20.31 8.29
C VAL A 114 -10.13 19.72 9.60
N ILE A 115 -9.71 18.49 9.93
CA ILE A 115 -10.15 17.86 11.18
C ILE A 115 -9.47 18.48 12.40
N THR A 116 -8.24 18.98 12.27
CA THR A 116 -7.56 19.71 13.33
C THR A 116 -8.24 21.06 13.60
N ASP A 117 -8.71 21.75 12.54
CA ASP A 117 -9.51 22.97 12.67
C ASP A 117 -10.84 22.71 13.39
N LEU A 118 -11.55 21.65 12.99
CA LEU A 118 -12.77 21.22 13.68
C LEU A 118 -12.48 20.91 15.16
N ALA A 119 -11.45 20.12 15.45
CA ALA A 119 -11.10 19.68 16.79
C ALA A 119 -10.73 20.87 17.70
N ARG A 120 -9.93 21.83 17.23
CA ARG A 120 -9.58 23.04 18.01
C ARG A 120 -10.79 23.93 18.29
N GLY A 121 -11.81 23.87 17.42
CA GLY A 121 -13.08 24.56 17.60
C GLY A 121 -13.97 23.91 18.66
N GLU A 122 -14.09 22.60 18.67
CA GLU A 122 -15.07 21.83 19.43
C GLU A 122 -14.53 21.23 20.73
N LEU A 123 -13.24 20.83 20.77
CA LEU A 123 -12.62 20.20 21.93
C LEU A 123 -11.96 21.25 22.82
N LYS A 124 -12.43 21.37 24.07
CA LYS A 124 -11.97 22.38 25.03
C LYS A 124 -11.39 21.79 26.30
N SER A 125 -11.71 20.55 26.62
CA SER A 125 -11.33 19.92 27.87
C SER A 125 -10.79 18.50 27.64
N HIS A 126 -9.80 18.11 28.43
CA HIS A 126 -9.28 16.74 28.46
C HIS A 126 -10.36 15.69 28.71
N LYS A 127 -11.52 16.05 29.30
CA LYS A 127 -12.64 15.13 29.53
C LYS A 127 -13.35 14.69 28.23
N GLN A 128 -13.14 15.41 27.13
CA GLN A 128 -13.67 15.06 25.81
C GLN A 128 -12.74 14.09 25.06
N LEU A 129 -11.56 13.80 25.61
CA LEU A 129 -10.54 12.94 25.00
C LEU A 129 -10.42 11.59 25.73
N PRO A 130 -10.04 10.49 25.06
CA PRO A 130 -9.77 10.45 23.64
C PRO A 130 -11.03 10.51 22.79
N VAL A 131 -10.90 10.99 21.56
CA VAL A 131 -11.94 10.95 20.53
C VAL A 131 -11.32 10.52 19.20
N ASN A 132 -12.05 9.74 18.41
CA ASN A 132 -11.65 9.33 17.07
C ASN A 132 -12.80 9.67 16.10
N TYR A 133 -12.53 10.56 15.14
CA TYR A 133 -13.45 10.93 14.08
C TYR A 133 -13.05 10.26 12.77
N TYR A 134 -14.00 9.73 12.00
CA TYR A 134 -13.73 9.18 10.69
C TYR A 134 -14.74 9.63 9.65
N GLN A 135 -14.35 9.56 8.40
CA GLN A 135 -15.22 9.77 7.25
C GLN A 135 -14.92 8.75 6.15
N ILE A 136 -15.87 8.56 5.25
CA ILE A 136 -15.68 7.90 3.97
C ILE A 136 -15.97 8.96 2.91
N GLN A 137 -14.93 9.46 2.24
CA GLN A 137 -15.02 10.67 1.43
C GLN A 137 -14.10 10.58 0.21
N THR A 138 -14.52 11.24 -0.88
CA THR A 138 -13.69 11.42 -2.08
C THR A 138 -12.46 12.24 -1.76
N LYS A 139 -11.33 11.79 -2.29
CA LYS A 139 -10.03 12.48 -2.28
C LYS A 139 -9.59 12.72 -3.72
N PHE A 140 -8.75 13.73 -3.90
CA PHE A 140 -8.12 14.00 -5.17
C PHE A 140 -6.61 14.20 -4.98
N ARG A 141 -5.81 13.46 -5.76
CA ARG A 141 -4.36 13.62 -5.84
C ARG A 141 -3.97 13.82 -7.30
N ASP A 142 -3.26 14.89 -7.59
CA ASP A 142 -2.88 15.23 -8.97
C ASP A 142 -1.69 14.38 -9.45
N GLU A 143 -1.90 13.06 -9.43
CA GLU A 143 -0.93 12.06 -9.85
C GLU A 143 -0.42 12.32 -11.27
N THR A 144 0.89 12.42 -11.42
CA THR A 144 1.52 12.65 -12.73
C THR A 144 1.41 11.44 -13.66
N ARG A 145 1.39 10.22 -13.08
CA ARG A 145 1.31 8.95 -13.82
C ARG A 145 0.30 7.99 -13.17
N PRO A 146 -1.00 8.29 -13.27
CA PRO A 146 -2.02 7.36 -12.80
C PRO A 146 -1.96 6.07 -13.63
N ARG A 147 -1.99 4.92 -12.96
CA ARG A 147 -1.85 3.60 -13.58
C ARG A 147 -2.62 2.54 -12.79
N PHE A 148 -2.75 1.33 -13.36
CA PHE A 148 -3.36 0.18 -12.70
C PHE A 148 -4.83 0.42 -12.27
N GLY A 149 -5.59 1.18 -13.08
CA GLY A 149 -7.01 1.42 -12.83
C GLY A 149 -7.23 2.17 -11.52
N VAL A 150 -8.03 1.57 -10.63
CA VAL A 150 -8.38 2.17 -9.33
C VAL A 150 -7.31 1.97 -8.25
N LEU A 151 -6.25 1.21 -8.52
CA LEU A 151 -5.17 1.03 -7.54
C LEU A 151 -4.36 2.32 -7.37
N ARG A 152 -4.15 3.09 -8.46
CA ARG A 152 -3.47 4.39 -8.42
C ARG A 152 -4.19 5.40 -9.31
N SER A 153 -5.37 5.81 -8.87
CA SER A 153 -6.22 6.80 -9.51
C SER A 153 -6.00 8.20 -8.93
N ARG A 154 -6.42 9.23 -9.67
CA ARG A 154 -6.38 10.63 -9.23
C ARG A 154 -7.53 10.98 -8.29
N GLU A 155 -8.73 10.50 -8.61
CA GLU A 155 -9.91 10.61 -7.77
C GLU A 155 -10.27 9.24 -7.21
N PHE A 156 -10.48 9.14 -5.90
CA PHE A 156 -10.74 7.90 -5.20
C PHE A 156 -11.49 8.14 -3.89
N ILE A 157 -12.11 7.09 -3.36
CA ILE A 157 -12.76 7.12 -2.05
C ILE A 157 -11.81 6.53 -1.02
N MET A 158 -11.65 7.24 0.09
CA MET A 158 -10.86 6.83 1.24
C MET A 158 -11.71 6.88 2.49
N LYS A 159 -11.59 5.87 3.38
CA LYS A 159 -11.91 6.02 4.77
C LYS A 159 -10.68 6.62 5.46
N ASP A 160 -10.82 7.78 6.02
CA ASP A 160 -9.81 8.43 6.83
C ASP A 160 -10.35 8.75 8.22
N ALA A 161 -9.56 8.39 9.23
CA ALA A 161 -9.89 8.61 10.63
C ALA A 161 -8.76 9.38 11.31
N TYR A 162 -9.12 10.15 12.33
CA TYR A 162 -8.23 11.04 13.06
C TYR A 162 -8.57 11.00 14.53
N SER A 163 -7.59 10.65 15.36
CA SER A 163 -7.79 10.59 16.80
C SER A 163 -7.04 11.70 17.52
N PHE A 164 -7.62 12.15 18.65
CA PHE A 164 -7.07 13.21 19.48
C PHE A 164 -6.94 12.73 20.92
N HIS A 165 -5.79 13.04 21.54
CA HIS A 165 -5.38 12.50 22.83
C HIS A 165 -4.68 13.56 23.69
N THR A 166 -4.69 13.35 25.01
CA THR A 166 -3.93 14.18 25.95
C THR A 166 -2.46 13.77 26.08
N ASN A 167 -2.12 12.52 25.72
CA ASN A 167 -0.77 11.97 25.91
C ASN A 167 -0.51 10.78 24.97
N GLN A 168 0.75 10.37 24.89
CA GLN A 168 1.23 9.29 24.04
C GLN A 168 0.63 7.92 24.40
N ALA A 169 0.41 7.62 25.68
CA ALA A 169 -0.14 6.32 26.09
C ALA A 169 -1.58 6.12 25.55
N SER A 170 -2.40 7.19 25.58
CA SER A 170 -3.74 7.19 25.00
C SER A 170 -3.70 7.05 23.47
N LEU A 171 -2.74 7.72 22.81
CA LEU A 171 -2.53 7.57 21.36
C LEU A 171 -2.15 6.13 21.00
N ASN A 172 -1.23 5.52 21.74
CA ASN A 172 -0.82 4.13 21.51
C ASN A 172 -2.01 3.16 21.62
N ALA A 173 -2.87 3.33 22.64
CA ALA A 173 -4.05 2.47 22.80
C ALA A 173 -5.02 2.54 21.60
N THR A 174 -5.27 3.75 21.08
CA THR A 174 -6.12 3.90 19.88
C THR A 174 -5.41 3.41 18.61
N TYR A 175 -4.10 3.54 18.53
CA TYR A 175 -3.32 3.01 17.40
C TYR A 175 -3.45 1.47 17.31
N GLU A 176 -3.34 0.76 18.45
CA GLU A 176 -3.56 -0.70 18.50
C GLU A 176 -5.01 -1.07 18.17
N GLU A 177 -6.01 -0.33 18.68
CA GLU A 177 -7.42 -0.57 18.31
C GLU A 177 -7.65 -0.38 16.79
N MET A 178 -6.99 0.59 16.16
CA MET A 178 -7.10 0.79 14.72
C MET A 178 -6.38 -0.31 13.94
N HIS A 179 -5.23 -0.80 14.42
CA HIS A 179 -4.57 -1.98 13.87
C HIS A 179 -5.51 -3.19 13.85
N ASP A 180 -6.17 -3.45 14.97
CA ASP A 180 -7.09 -4.57 15.09
C ASP A 180 -8.36 -4.39 14.25
N ALA A 181 -8.92 -3.18 14.21
CA ALA A 181 -10.06 -2.86 13.36
C ALA A 181 -9.75 -3.07 11.87
N TYR A 182 -8.58 -2.64 11.39
CA TYR A 182 -8.14 -2.85 10.01
C TYR A 182 -7.95 -4.34 9.71
N SER A 183 -7.36 -5.08 10.64
CA SER A 183 -7.21 -6.53 10.51
C SER A 183 -8.56 -7.24 10.39
N ARG A 184 -9.55 -6.85 11.22
CA ARG A 184 -10.92 -7.39 11.13
C ARG A 184 -11.60 -7.03 9.79
N ILE A 185 -11.47 -5.78 9.32
CA ILE A 185 -12.01 -5.34 8.02
C ILE A 185 -11.49 -6.23 6.89
N LEU A 186 -10.17 -6.41 6.80
CA LEU A 186 -9.54 -7.19 5.73
C LEU A 186 -9.87 -8.69 5.84
N THR A 187 -9.93 -9.23 7.06
CA THR A 187 -10.35 -10.62 7.31
C THR A 187 -11.80 -10.87 6.88
N ARG A 188 -12.72 -9.94 7.17
CA ARG A 188 -14.13 -10.03 6.74
C ARG A 188 -14.29 -9.99 5.22
N MET A 189 -13.30 -9.46 4.50
CA MET A 189 -13.23 -9.44 3.03
C MET A 189 -12.48 -10.65 2.46
N ASP A 190 -12.11 -11.63 3.30
CA ASP A 190 -11.39 -12.87 2.91
C ASP A 190 -10.08 -12.58 2.17
N LEU A 191 -9.28 -11.61 2.69
CA LEU A 191 -8.02 -11.18 2.09
C LEU A 191 -6.82 -11.77 2.83
N ASP A 192 -5.83 -12.25 2.07
CA ASP A 192 -4.47 -12.51 2.58
C ASP A 192 -3.69 -11.20 2.60
N PHE A 193 -3.38 -10.72 3.79
CA PHE A 193 -2.73 -9.43 4.00
C PHE A 193 -1.62 -9.52 5.05
N ARG A 194 -0.75 -8.51 5.05
CA ARG A 194 0.28 -8.34 6.09
C ARG A 194 0.32 -6.88 6.55
N PRO A 195 0.20 -6.63 7.86
CA PRO A 195 0.65 -5.36 8.44
C PRO A 195 2.19 -5.30 8.39
N VAL A 196 2.73 -4.20 7.92
CA VAL A 196 4.18 -4.02 7.76
C VAL A 196 4.63 -2.69 8.34
N LEU A 197 5.80 -2.66 8.96
CA LEU A 197 6.43 -1.42 9.40
C LEU A 197 6.78 -0.57 8.18
N ALA A 198 6.44 0.72 8.24
CA ALA A 198 6.59 1.65 7.14
C ALA A 198 7.20 2.98 7.57
N ASP A 199 7.67 3.75 6.60
CA ASP A 199 8.05 5.14 6.83
C ASP A 199 6.81 6.05 6.85
N SER A 200 6.84 7.10 7.67
CA SER A 200 5.70 8.02 7.79
C SER A 200 5.64 9.09 6.67
N GLY A 201 6.66 9.19 5.85
CA GLY A 201 6.72 10.08 4.68
C GLY A 201 6.36 11.54 4.98
N SER A 202 5.72 12.20 4.02
CA SER A 202 5.29 13.61 4.12
C SER A 202 4.20 13.86 5.18
N ILE A 203 3.42 12.85 5.54
CA ILE A 203 2.45 12.93 6.63
C ILE A 203 3.18 13.15 7.95
N GLY A 204 4.30 12.46 8.16
CA GLY A 204 5.16 12.57 9.35
C GLY A 204 4.60 11.80 10.53
N GLY A 205 5.30 11.89 11.66
CA GLY A 205 4.97 11.17 12.89
C GLY A 205 6.12 10.30 13.37
N SER A 206 5.92 9.58 14.48
CA SER A 206 6.95 8.76 15.13
C SER A 206 6.91 7.28 14.77
N ALA A 207 5.76 6.79 14.31
CA ALA A 207 5.56 5.40 13.90
C ALA A 207 4.45 5.31 12.86
N SER A 208 4.59 4.38 11.92
CA SER A 208 3.53 4.05 10.98
C SER A 208 3.57 2.57 10.58
N MET A 209 2.41 2.07 10.14
CA MET A 209 2.23 0.70 9.69
C MET A 209 1.29 0.68 8.50
N GLU A 210 1.70 0.01 7.44
CA GLU A 210 0.92 -0.23 6.24
C GLU A 210 0.24 -1.61 6.29
N PHE A 211 -0.95 -1.70 5.69
CA PHE A 211 -1.66 -2.96 5.47
C PHE A 211 -1.59 -3.30 3.99
N HIS A 212 -0.87 -4.35 3.66
CA HIS A 212 -0.67 -4.81 2.29
C HIS A 212 -1.46 -6.07 2.00
N VAL A 213 -2.28 -6.02 0.95
CA VAL A 213 -2.86 -7.21 0.34
C VAL A 213 -1.81 -7.85 -0.57
N LEU A 214 -1.52 -9.12 -0.35
CA LEU A 214 -0.46 -9.82 -1.07
C LEU A 214 -0.90 -10.13 -2.51
N ALA A 215 -0.21 -9.57 -3.50
CA ALA A 215 -0.50 -9.79 -4.92
C ALA A 215 0.76 -9.53 -5.75
N GLU A 216 0.99 -10.33 -6.80
CA GLU A 216 2.13 -10.19 -7.71
C GLU A 216 2.15 -8.84 -8.46
N SER A 217 0.98 -8.25 -8.68
CA SER A 217 0.80 -6.92 -9.27
C SER A 217 1.06 -5.77 -8.30
N GLY A 218 1.35 -6.06 -7.02
CA GLY A 218 1.64 -5.05 -6.01
C GLY A 218 2.85 -4.18 -6.39
N GLU A 219 2.77 -2.88 -6.08
CA GLU A 219 3.88 -1.95 -6.35
C GLU A 219 5.00 -2.09 -5.32
N ASP A 220 4.66 -2.40 -4.06
CA ASP A 220 5.59 -2.42 -2.97
C ASP A 220 6.21 -3.80 -2.76
N LYS A 221 7.50 -3.78 -2.43
CA LYS A 221 8.24 -4.98 -2.07
C LYS A 221 8.29 -5.10 -0.55
N ILE A 222 7.72 -6.18 -0.03
CA ILE A 222 7.63 -6.45 1.40
C ILE A 222 8.67 -7.48 1.78
N ALA A 223 9.50 -7.17 2.77
CA ALA A 223 10.38 -8.10 3.43
C ALA A 223 9.63 -8.78 4.60
N PHE A 224 9.61 -10.09 4.63
CA PHE A 224 8.98 -10.87 5.70
C PHE A 224 9.86 -12.04 6.14
N SER A 225 9.68 -12.48 7.39
CA SER A 225 10.37 -13.64 7.92
C SER A 225 9.79 -14.94 7.35
N SER A 226 10.66 -15.93 7.06
CA SER A 226 10.23 -17.26 6.68
C SER A 226 9.61 -18.08 7.82
N GLU A 227 9.80 -17.66 9.09
CA GLU A 227 9.43 -18.47 10.27
C GLU A 227 8.67 -17.67 11.35
N SER A 228 8.41 -16.37 11.14
CA SER A 228 7.69 -15.52 12.10
C SER A 228 6.72 -14.57 11.41
N GLU A 229 5.99 -13.77 12.20
CA GLU A 229 5.10 -12.72 11.73
C GLU A 229 5.82 -11.41 11.38
N TYR A 230 7.15 -11.35 11.50
CA TYR A 230 7.90 -10.14 11.14
C TYR A 230 7.66 -9.79 9.67
N ALA A 231 7.25 -8.54 9.43
CA ALA A 231 7.13 -7.96 8.10
C ALA A 231 7.42 -6.46 8.14
N ALA A 232 8.09 -5.95 7.12
CA ALA A 232 8.38 -4.54 6.94
C ALA A 232 8.44 -4.18 5.46
N ASN A 233 8.11 -2.95 5.10
CA ASN A 233 8.48 -2.41 3.81
C ASN A 233 10.02 -2.45 3.67
N VAL A 234 10.54 -2.77 2.48
CA VAL A 234 11.99 -2.88 2.24
C VAL A 234 12.74 -1.65 2.72
N GLU A 235 12.13 -0.48 2.60
CA GLU A 235 12.69 0.80 3.04
C GLU A 235 12.95 0.87 4.55
N MET A 236 12.20 0.09 5.34
CA MET A 236 12.27 0.07 6.81
C MET A 236 12.83 -1.23 7.38
N ALA A 237 12.90 -2.29 6.57
CA ALA A 237 13.38 -3.59 7.03
C ALA A 237 14.83 -3.51 7.53
N GLU A 238 15.06 -3.85 8.80
CA GLU A 238 16.39 -3.79 9.42
C GLU A 238 17.31 -4.89 8.87
N ALA A 239 18.54 -4.50 8.51
CA ALA A 239 19.61 -5.43 8.17
C ALA A 239 20.50 -5.67 9.40
N LEU A 240 20.49 -6.90 9.91
CA LEU A 240 21.33 -7.26 11.07
C LEU A 240 22.81 -7.24 10.69
N ALA A 241 23.65 -6.93 11.70
CA ALA A 241 25.09 -7.04 11.55
C ALA A 241 25.47 -8.52 11.41
N PRO A 242 26.20 -8.94 10.36
CA PRO A 242 26.77 -10.26 10.31
C PRO A 242 27.88 -10.42 11.34
N ALA A 243 28.26 -11.65 11.63
CA ALA A 243 29.46 -11.90 12.43
C ALA A 243 30.68 -11.30 11.74
N SER A 244 31.57 -10.65 12.51
CA SER A 244 32.84 -10.15 11.99
C SER A 244 33.70 -11.29 11.50
N GLU A 245 34.36 -11.07 10.37
CA GLU A 245 35.33 -12.05 9.84
C GLU A 245 36.58 -12.00 10.70
N ASP A 246 36.94 -13.14 11.28
CA ASP A 246 38.23 -13.34 11.98
C ASP A 246 39.21 -13.96 10.99
N ALA A 247 39.97 -13.12 10.30
CA ALA A 247 40.95 -13.53 9.30
C ALA A 247 42.28 -12.80 9.53
N ASP A 248 43.37 -13.50 9.27
CA ASP A 248 44.72 -12.91 9.30
C ASP A 248 44.76 -11.69 8.35
N MET A 249 45.25 -10.59 8.83
CA MET A 249 45.39 -9.36 8.05
C MET A 249 46.51 -9.50 7.04
N LEU A 250 46.16 -9.47 5.77
CA LEU A 250 47.11 -9.49 4.67
C LEU A 250 47.67 -8.08 4.41
N ASP A 251 48.89 -7.99 3.84
CA ASP A 251 49.47 -6.73 3.41
C ASP A 251 48.62 -6.08 2.31
N THR A 252 48.51 -4.76 2.36
CA THR A 252 47.77 -4.00 1.34
C THR A 252 48.50 -4.04 -0.01
N GLU A 253 47.74 -4.17 -1.08
CA GLU A 253 48.26 -4.23 -2.47
C GLU A 253 47.55 -3.20 -3.35
N TYR A 254 48.32 -2.39 -4.06
CA TYR A 254 47.82 -1.44 -5.03
C TYR A 254 47.62 -2.08 -6.40
N CYS A 255 46.40 -2.05 -6.91
CA CYS A 255 46.05 -2.71 -8.17
C CYS A 255 45.68 -1.66 -9.24
N ALA A 256 46.34 -1.70 -10.40
CA ALA A 256 45.94 -0.86 -11.54
C ALA A 256 44.64 -1.40 -12.18
N THR A 257 43.64 -0.54 -12.30
CA THR A 257 42.32 -0.86 -12.88
C THR A 257 41.89 0.26 -13.83
N PRO A 258 42.64 0.55 -14.89
CA PRO A 258 42.40 1.68 -15.77
C PRO A 258 41.04 1.56 -16.49
N GLY A 259 40.22 2.61 -16.42
CA GLY A 259 38.92 2.68 -17.08
C GLY A 259 37.81 1.87 -16.40
N ILE A 260 38.09 1.20 -15.28
CA ILE A 260 37.13 0.38 -14.52
C ILE A 260 36.47 1.26 -13.44
N LYS A 261 35.13 1.26 -13.42
CA LYS A 261 34.33 2.08 -12.51
C LYS A 261 33.24 1.34 -11.75
N THR A 262 32.77 0.20 -12.29
CA THR A 262 31.69 -0.58 -11.66
C THR A 262 32.26 -1.68 -10.76
N ILE A 263 31.50 -2.07 -9.73
CA ILE A 263 31.89 -3.18 -8.84
C ILE A 263 32.07 -4.49 -9.62
N GLU A 264 31.17 -4.76 -10.57
CA GLU A 264 31.21 -5.96 -11.42
C GLU A 264 32.51 -6.02 -12.23
N ASP A 265 32.92 -4.89 -12.84
CA ASP A 265 34.15 -4.84 -13.63
C ASP A 265 35.41 -4.95 -12.77
N VAL A 266 35.40 -4.33 -11.56
CA VAL A 266 36.45 -4.49 -10.57
C VAL A 266 36.61 -5.97 -10.17
N CYS A 267 35.50 -6.62 -9.84
CA CYS A 267 35.48 -8.01 -9.45
C CYS A 267 36.02 -8.93 -10.56
N LYS A 268 35.61 -8.68 -11.80
CA LYS A 268 36.07 -9.43 -12.97
C LYS A 268 37.55 -9.21 -13.22
N ALA A 269 38.03 -7.96 -13.16
CA ALA A 269 39.43 -7.64 -13.39
C ALA A 269 40.36 -8.22 -12.31
N LEU A 270 39.91 -8.21 -11.06
CA LEU A 270 40.71 -8.66 -9.92
C LEU A 270 40.45 -10.13 -9.52
N GLY A 271 39.50 -10.81 -10.18
CA GLY A 271 39.19 -12.23 -9.91
C GLY A 271 38.62 -12.48 -8.52
N VAL A 272 37.73 -11.57 -8.03
CA VAL A 272 37.16 -11.61 -6.68
C VAL A 272 35.65 -11.57 -6.68
N ALA A 273 35.03 -12.08 -5.63
CA ALA A 273 33.58 -11.99 -5.47
C ALA A 273 33.16 -10.58 -5.02
N THR A 274 31.96 -10.12 -5.45
CA THR A 274 31.40 -8.79 -5.11
C THR A 274 31.33 -8.56 -3.61
N LYS A 275 31.03 -9.60 -2.82
CA LYS A 275 30.98 -9.55 -1.36
C LYS A 275 32.31 -9.24 -0.67
N ARG A 276 33.43 -9.30 -1.41
CA ARG A 276 34.78 -8.95 -0.90
C ARG A 276 35.18 -7.52 -1.20
N THR A 277 34.31 -6.76 -1.84
CA THR A 277 34.53 -5.36 -2.18
C THR A 277 33.65 -4.44 -1.38
N VAL A 278 34.03 -3.18 -1.23
CA VAL A 278 33.18 -2.12 -0.74
C VAL A 278 33.07 -1.01 -1.79
N LYS A 279 31.90 -0.37 -1.82
CA LYS A 279 31.67 0.86 -2.58
C LYS A 279 31.51 2.03 -1.64
N THR A 280 32.11 3.14 -1.98
CA THR A 280 32.05 4.39 -1.22
C THR A 280 31.25 5.41 -2.00
N LEU A 281 30.13 5.85 -1.44
CA LEU A 281 29.24 6.85 -2.01
C LEU A 281 29.42 8.16 -1.24
N ILE A 282 29.55 9.27 -1.94
CA ILE A 282 29.73 10.58 -1.31
C ILE A 282 28.40 11.34 -1.39
N VAL A 283 27.92 11.75 -0.24
CA VAL A 283 26.65 12.48 -0.07
C VAL A 283 26.87 13.82 0.62
N LYS A 284 25.89 14.72 0.51
CA LYS A 284 25.87 15.97 1.26
C LYS A 284 25.62 15.69 2.74
N GLY A 285 26.31 16.43 3.60
CA GLY A 285 26.07 16.46 5.02
C GLY A 285 25.21 17.64 5.44
N SER A 286 24.62 17.55 6.65
CA SER A 286 23.91 18.65 7.31
C SER A 286 24.79 19.43 8.28
N GLU A 287 25.83 18.79 8.84
CA GLU A 287 26.80 19.38 9.77
C GLU A 287 28.20 19.51 9.13
N SER A 288 28.51 18.71 8.11
CA SER A 288 29.73 18.75 7.30
C SER A 288 29.36 18.89 5.83
N ASP A 289 30.29 19.40 4.99
CA ASP A 289 30.00 19.57 3.56
C ASP A 289 29.72 18.23 2.86
N LEU A 290 30.52 17.20 3.17
CA LEU A 290 30.42 15.88 2.58
C LEU A 290 30.55 14.77 3.63
N ILE A 291 29.94 13.61 3.33
CA ILE A 291 30.01 12.37 4.11
C ILE A 291 30.22 11.19 3.15
N ALA A 292 31.03 10.23 3.56
CA ALA A 292 31.25 8.98 2.85
C ALA A 292 30.36 7.87 3.44
N LEU A 293 29.49 7.28 2.63
CA LEU A 293 28.69 6.11 2.95
C LEU A 293 29.35 4.88 2.33
N VAL A 294 29.75 3.91 3.14
CA VAL A 294 30.49 2.72 2.71
C VAL A 294 29.61 1.48 2.84
N LEU A 295 29.34 0.83 1.70
CA LEU A 295 28.54 -0.39 1.63
C LEU A 295 29.36 -1.56 1.07
N ARG A 296 29.00 -2.78 1.42
CA ARG A 296 29.52 -3.97 0.74
C ARG A 296 29.13 -3.94 -0.74
N GLY A 297 29.99 -4.39 -1.62
CA GLY A 297 29.85 -4.21 -3.08
C GLY A 297 28.57 -4.78 -3.69
N ASP A 298 28.05 -5.86 -3.13
CA ASP A 298 26.80 -6.51 -3.56
C ASP A 298 25.51 -5.90 -2.97
N HIS A 299 25.61 -4.91 -2.07
CA HIS A 299 24.45 -4.28 -1.43
C HIS A 299 24.08 -2.95 -2.09
N GLN A 300 22.83 -2.52 -1.93
CA GLN A 300 22.34 -1.23 -2.39
C GLN A 300 22.10 -0.29 -1.19
N LEU A 301 22.34 1.01 -1.42
CA LEU A 301 22.03 2.05 -0.43
C LEU A 301 20.52 2.18 -0.28
N ASN A 302 20.07 2.21 0.97
CA ASN A 302 18.72 2.60 1.33
C ASN A 302 18.71 4.10 1.67
N ALA A 303 18.10 4.91 0.82
CA ALA A 303 18.09 6.36 0.98
C ALA A 303 17.39 6.80 2.26
N ILE A 304 16.25 6.18 2.59
CA ILE A 304 15.42 6.52 3.77
C ILE A 304 16.18 6.22 5.07
N LYS A 305 16.90 5.09 5.14
CA LYS A 305 17.75 4.79 6.28
C LYS A 305 18.91 5.77 6.40
N ALA A 306 19.55 6.09 5.27
CA ALA A 306 20.67 7.03 5.25
C ALA A 306 20.29 8.44 5.69
N GLU A 307 19.10 8.94 5.31
CA GLU A 307 18.58 10.24 5.73
C GLU A 307 18.34 10.36 7.24
N LYS A 308 18.11 9.22 7.92
CA LYS A 308 17.91 9.17 9.38
C LYS A 308 19.23 9.23 10.16
N ILE A 309 20.36 9.09 9.47
CA ILE A 309 21.68 9.13 10.12
C ILE A 309 22.04 10.59 10.46
N LYS A 310 22.43 10.78 11.71
CA LYS A 310 22.87 12.10 12.16
C LYS A 310 24.03 12.64 11.30
N GLY A 311 23.86 13.84 10.80
CA GLY A 311 24.86 14.52 9.98
C GLY A 311 24.66 14.35 8.46
N VAL A 312 23.84 13.42 8.00
CA VAL A 312 23.45 13.29 6.59
C VAL A 312 22.37 14.31 6.25
N ALA A 313 22.41 14.87 5.05
CA ALA A 313 21.37 15.78 4.59
C ALA A 313 20.07 15.04 4.27
N SER A 314 18.94 15.64 4.62
CA SER A 314 17.61 15.18 4.24
C SER A 314 16.91 16.29 3.43
N PRO A 315 16.46 16.03 2.20
CA PRO A 315 16.54 14.76 1.48
C PRO A 315 17.98 14.37 1.11
N LEU A 316 18.20 13.05 0.98
CA LEU A 316 19.52 12.51 0.61
C LEU A 316 19.96 13.06 -0.74
N THR A 317 21.10 13.73 -0.75
CA THR A 317 21.64 14.35 -1.95
C THR A 317 23.04 13.84 -2.23
N MET A 318 23.26 13.26 -3.40
CA MET A 318 24.58 12.82 -3.84
C MET A 318 25.47 14.04 -4.13
N ALA A 319 26.75 13.94 -3.75
CA ALA A 319 27.73 14.92 -4.19
C ALA A 319 27.97 14.81 -5.71
N ASN A 320 28.22 15.93 -6.37
CA ASN A 320 28.55 15.92 -7.79
C ASN A 320 30.05 15.61 -8.02
N ASP A 321 30.41 15.24 -9.26
CA ASP A 321 31.78 14.85 -9.61
C ASP A 321 32.82 15.93 -9.34
N ALA A 322 32.48 17.20 -9.46
CA ALA A 322 33.39 18.30 -9.19
C ALA A 322 33.71 18.45 -7.69
N GLU A 323 32.72 18.30 -6.85
CA GLU A 323 32.85 18.33 -5.39
C GLU A 323 33.66 17.12 -4.89
N ILE A 324 33.37 15.92 -5.41
CA ILE A 324 34.11 14.70 -5.10
C ILE A 324 35.57 14.84 -5.47
N LYS A 325 35.84 15.35 -6.68
CA LYS A 325 37.21 15.53 -7.17
C LYS A 325 37.97 16.60 -6.41
N ALA A 326 37.32 17.67 -5.99
CA ALA A 326 37.90 18.73 -5.19
C ALA A 326 38.30 18.24 -3.79
N GLU A 327 37.48 17.44 -3.14
CA GLU A 327 37.71 16.94 -1.77
C GLU A 327 38.66 15.75 -1.74
N ILE A 328 38.47 14.75 -2.66
CA ILE A 328 39.15 13.44 -2.60
C ILE A 328 40.33 13.36 -3.59
N GLY A 329 40.28 14.11 -4.66
CA GLY A 329 41.32 14.08 -5.71
C GLY A 329 41.11 13.00 -6.77
N ALA A 330 40.06 12.18 -6.68
CA ALA A 330 39.72 11.12 -7.63
C ALA A 330 38.26 11.20 -8.05
N GLY A 331 37.94 10.63 -9.20
CA GLY A 331 36.57 10.56 -9.71
C GLY A 331 35.80 9.33 -9.20
N THR A 332 34.46 9.35 -9.43
CA THR A 332 33.57 8.22 -9.15
C THR A 332 34.08 6.93 -9.80
N GLY A 333 34.03 5.81 -9.05
CA GLY A 333 34.55 4.50 -9.46
C GLY A 333 35.97 4.19 -8.96
N SER A 334 36.70 5.18 -8.38
CA SER A 334 38.00 4.95 -7.76
C SER A 334 38.06 5.39 -6.30
N ILE A 335 36.92 5.65 -5.67
CA ILE A 335 36.80 6.16 -4.31
C ILE A 335 36.76 5.00 -3.31
N GLY A 336 37.53 5.11 -2.24
CA GLY A 336 37.55 4.18 -1.13
C GLY A 336 37.63 4.91 0.22
N PRO A 337 37.42 4.20 1.35
CA PRO A 337 37.39 4.81 2.67
C PRO A 337 38.77 5.18 3.22
N GLN A 338 39.86 4.67 2.64
CA GLN A 338 41.20 4.88 3.14
C GLN A 338 41.66 6.33 2.93
N GLY A 339 42.10 7.00 4.02
CA GLY A 339 42.70 8.33 3.94
C GLY A 339 41.73 9.48 3.66
N LEU A 340 40.43 9.29 3.80
CA LEU A 340 39.45 10.36 3.69
C LEU A 340 39.50 11.28 4.91
N SER A 341 39.36 12.59 4.68
CA SER A 341 39.24 13.63 5.71
C SER A 341 37.81 13.87 6.20
N ILE A 342 36.82 13.39 5.42
CA ILE A 342 35.39 13.52 5.72
C ILE A 342 34.89 12.36 6.62
N PRO A 343 33.78 12.54 7.33
CA PRO A 343 33.17 11.46 8.13
C PRO A 343 32.84 10.22 7.28
N ILE A 344 33.11 9.05 7.82
CA ILE A 344 32.86 7.76 7.18
C ILE A 344 31.79 7.01 7.96
N ILE A 345 30.64 6.75 7.33
CA ILE A 345 29.58 5.90 7.86
C ILE A 345 29.64 4.56 7.13
N ALA A 346 29.96 3.50 7.83
CA ALA A 346 30.04 2.16 7.27
C ALA A 346 28.73 1.38 7.54
N ASP A 347 28.20 0.74 6.49
CA ASP A 347 27.15 -0.26 6.68
C ASP A 347 27.66 -1.40 7.57
N ARG A 348 26.78 -1.97 8.40
CA ARG A 348 27.09 -3.08 9.31
C ARG A 348 27.77 -4.26 8.60
N SER A 349 27.34 -4.58 7.36
CA SER A 349 27.92 -5.67 6.56
C SER A 349 29.27 -5.30 5.98
N ALA A 350 29.51 -4.04 5.65
CA ALA A 350 30.79 -3.55 5.19
C ALA A 350 31.82 -3.49 6.32
N ALA A 351 31.38 -3.05 7.51
CA ALA A 351 32.22 -2.97 8.73
C ALA A 351 32.68 -4.36 9.23
N ALA A 352 31.94 -5.42 8.91
CA ALA A 352 32.29 -6.79 9.31
C ALA A 352 33.37 -7.45 8.41
N LEU A 353 33.74 -6.82 7.28
CA LEU A 353 34.70 -7.40 6.32
C LEU A 353 36.15 -7.23 6.80
N SER A 354 36.95 -8.27 6.57
CA SER A 354 38.43 -8.25 6.63
C SER A 354 39.01 -8.39 5.23
N ASN A 355 40.21 -7.82 4.99
CA ASN A 355 40.92 -7.90 3.72
C ASN A 355 40.07 -7.53 2.50
N PHE A 356 39.26 -6.50 2.61
CA PHE A 356 38.34 -6.04 1.56
C PHE A 356 39.05 -5.21 0.48
N ILE A 357 38.35 -5.00 -0.64
CA ILE A 357 38.83 -4.24 -1.78
C ILE A 357 38.01 -2.96 -1.89
N ALA A 358 38.67 -1.81 -2.09
CA ALA A 358 38.04 -0.52 -2.31
C ALA A 358 38.80 0.29 -3.36
N GLY A 359 38.20 1.39 -3.82
CA GLY A 359 38.92 2.40 -4.59
C GLY A 359 40.11 2.94 -3.81
N ALA A 360 41.13 3.37 -4.51
CA ALA A 360 42.40 3.84 -3.93
C ALA A 360 42.49 5.38 -3.80
N ASN A 361 41.38 6.09 -4.00
CA ASN A 361 41.30 7.56 -4.08
C ASN A 361 42.26 8.14 -5.14
N LYS A 362 42.50 7.34 -6.16
CA LYS A 362 43.32 7.68 -7.32
C LYS A 362 42.70 7.07 -8.58
N ASP A 363 42.45 7.89 -9.59
CA ASP A 363 41.81 7.45 -10.83
C ASP A 363 42.49 6.23 -11.44
N GLY A 364 41.72 5.18 -11.70
CA GLY A 364 42.19 3.93 -12.30
C GLY A 364 42.96 3.00 -11.35
N PHE A 365 42.79 3.14 -10.03
CA PHE A 365 43.41 2.26 -9.04
C PHE A 365 42.43 1.81 -7.96
N HIS A 366 42.64 0.56 -7.48
CA HIS A 366 42.00 -0.02 -6.31
C HIS A 366 43.03 -0.57 -5.34
N THR A 367 42.68 -0.67 -4.06
CA THR A 367 43.52 -1.27 -3.01
C THR A 367 42.88 -2.56 -2.53
N ARG A 368 43.65 -3.65 -2.49
CA ARG A 368 43.28 -4.94 -1.87
C ARG A 368 43.71 -5.00 -0.42
N ASN A 369 43.12 -5.94 0.29
CA ASN A 369 43.45 -6.30 1.66
C ASN A 369 43.38 -5.14 2.66
N LEU A 370 42.44 -4.23 2.42
CA LEU A 370 42.14 -3.19 3.39
C LEU A 370 41.43 -3.80 4.60
N ASN A 371 41.76 -3.28 5.77
CA ASN A 371 41.15 -3.68 7.03
C ASN A 371 40.73 -2.46 7.83
N TRP A 372 39.58 -2.57 8.49
CA TRP A 372 39.14 -1.56 9.42
C TRP A 372 40.13 -1.48 10.60
N GLU A 373 40.20 -0.30 11.22
CA GLU A 373 41.09 0.08 12.33
C GLU A 373 42.60 0.12 11.96
N ARG A 374 43.08 -0.71 11.01
CA ARG A 374 44.47 -0.65 10.53
C ARG A 374 44.66 0.41 9.43
N ASP A 375 43.81 0.40 8.41
CA ASP A 375 44.00 1.20 7.18
C ASP A 375 43.00 2.35 7.07
N THR A 376 41.84 2.20 7.68
CA THR A 376 40.77 3.18 7.71
C THR A 376 39.89 2.97 8.94
N LYS A 377 39.20 4.01 9.37
CA LYS A 377 38.30 3.95 10.54
C LYS A 377 36.95 4.54 10.20
N ALA A 378 35.87 3.82 10.52
CA ALA A 378 34.52 4.36 10.44
C ALA A 378 34.25 5.34 11.58
N THR A 379 33.61 6.46 11.25
CA THR A 379 33.09 7.44 12.23
C THR A 379 31.87 6.86 12.96
N ALA A 380 31.03 6.12 12.21
CA ALA A 380 29.89 5.39 12.74
C ALA A 380 29.66 4.11 11.92
N ILE A 381 29.02 3.11 12.54
CA ILE A 381 28.57 1.87 11.89
C ILE A 381 27.06 1.80 12.03
N GLU A 382 26.35 1.84 10.91
CA GLU A 382 24.90 1.96 10.88
C GLU A 382 24.27 0.99 9.86
N ASP A 383 22.97 0.77 9.97
CA ASP A 383 22.21 0.06 8.94
C ASP A 383 21.76 1.05 7.86
N ILE A 384 22.43 1.02 6.71
CA ILE A 384 22.18 1.96 5.59
C ILE A 384 21.91 1.26 4.26
N ARG A 385 21.66 -0.05 4.29
CA ARG A 385 21.41 -0.84 3.09
C ARG A 385 19.98 -1.39 3.01
N ASP A 386 19.56 -1.74 1.80
CA ASP A 386 18.41 -2.59 1.62
C ASP A 386 18.71 -4.01 2.14
N VAL A 387 17.72 -4.66 2.75
CA VAL A 387 17.78 -6.08 3.04
C VAL A 387 17.78 -6.90 1.74
N VAL A 388 18.42 -8.05 1.76
CA VAL A 388 18.43 -8.99 0.64
C VAL A 388 17.81 -10.33 1.04
N GLU A 389 17.37 -11.09 0.05
CA GLU A 389 16.81 -12.43 0.29
C GLU A 389 17.84 -13.34 0.95
N GLY A 390 17.43 -14.01 2.03
CA GLY A 390 18.31 -14.84 2.84
C GLY A 390 19.05 -14.12 3.96
N ASP A 391 18.87 -12.78 4.12
CA ASP A 391 19.33 -12.11 5.34
C ASP A 391 18.63 -12.70 6.57
N PRO A 392 19.28 -12.78 7.74
CA PRO A 392 18.61 -13.15 8.98
C PRO A 392 17.46 -12.20 9.29
N SER A 393 16.33 -12.76 9.72
CA SER A 393 15.20 -11.93 10.16
C SER A 393 15.56 -11.12 11.43
N PRO A 394 15.18 -9.84 11.52
CA PRO A 394 15.52 -8.96 12.66
C PRO A 394 15.03 -9.47 14.02
N ASP A 395 13.97 -10.26 14.06
CA ASP A 395 13.45 -10.89 15.29
C ASP A 395 14.17 -12.19 15.67
N GLY A 396 15.22 -12.56 14.93
CA GLY A 396 16.04 -13.74 15.16
C GLY A 396 15.41 -15.08 14.75
N LYS A 397 14.28 -15.05 14.00
CA LYS A 397 13.59 -16.26 13.55
C LYS A 397 13.52 -16.29 12.03
N GLY A 398 14.13 -17.31 11.42
CA GLY A 398 14.14 -17.51 9.98
C GLY A 398 14.94 -16.47 9.19
N GLU A 399 14.68 -16.40 7.92
CA GLU A 399 15.36 -15.56 6.94
C GLU A 399 14.38 -14.64 6.25
N ILE A 400 14.88 -13.52 5.73
CA ILE A 400 14.10 -12.57 4.94
C ILE A 400 13.75 -13.19 3.58
N ARG A 401 12.46 -13.12 3.26
CA ARG A 401 11.87 -13.42 1.95
C ARG A 401 11.12 -12.19 1.47
N PHE A 402 10.81 -12.15 0.17
CA PHE A 402 10.07 -11.03 -0.40
C PHE A 402 8.75 -11.47 -1.02
N LYS A 403 7.75 -10.63 -0.86
CA LYS A 403 6.50 -10.67 -1.64
C LYS A 403 6.16 -9.26 -2.13
N ARG A 404 5.30 -9.19 -3.14
CA ARG A 404 4.70 -7.93 -3.55
C ARG A 404 3.39 -7.73 -2.84
N GLY A 405 3.09 -6.46 -2.51
CA GLY A 405 1.86 -6.07 -1.84
C GLY A 405 1.24 -4.83 -2.44
N ILE A 406 -0.08 -4.75 -2.31
CA ILE A 406 -0.89 -3.57 -2.61
C ILE A 406 -1.21 -2.92 -1.28
N GLU A 407 -0.68 -1.73 -1.01
CA GLU A 407 -1.02 -0.94 0.17
C GLU A 407 -2.50 -0.53 0.11
N VAL A 408 -3.31 -1.06 1.01
CA VAL A 408 -4.74 -0.74 1.10
C VAL A 408 -5.11 0.11 2.31
N GLY A 409 -4.26 0.12 3.32
CA GLY A 409 -4.45 0.91 4.53
C GLY A 409 -3.13 1.34 5.14
N HIS A 410 -3.13 2.47 5.85
CA HIS A 410 -1.97 3.01 6.53
C HIS A 410 -2.40 3.69 7.81
N ILE A 411 -1.75 3.38 8.92
CA ILE A 411 -2.01 3.97 10.24
C ILE A 411 -0.76 4.69 10.76
N PHE A 412 -0.96 5.88 11.36
CA PHE A 412 0.13 6.77 11.76
C PHE A 412 -0.05 7.26 13.19
N GLN A 413 1.05 7.40 13.91
CA GLN A 413 1.15 8.22 15.12
C GLN A 413 1.75 9.58 14.74
N LEU A 414 0.90 10.59 14.56
CA LEU A 414 1.32 11.92 14.12
C LEU A 414 1.99 12.75 15.23
N GLY A 415 1.74 12.38 16.50
CA GLY A 415 2.16 13.18 17.62
C GLY A 415 1.47 14.55 17.67
N ASP A 416 2.23 15.61 17.89
CA ASP A 416 1.72 16.98 18.00
C ASP A 416 1.95 17.84 16.73
N LYS A 417 2.40 17.25 15.64
CA LYS A 417 2.82 17.96 14.41
C LYS A 417 1.77 18.98 13.95
N TYR A 418 0.53 18.54 13.73
CA TYR A 418 -0.56 19.41 13.27
C TYR A 418 -1.17 20.22 14.41
N SER A 419 -1.40 19.60 15.55
CA SER A 419 -1.99 20.28 16.71
C SER A 419 -1.13 21.45 17.19
N LYS A 420 0.19 21.31 17.13
CA LYS A 420 1.14 22.36 17.51
C LYS A 420 1.14 23.51 16.51
N SER A 421 1.27 23.22 15.21
CA SER A 421 1.29 24.24 14.16
C SER A 421 -0.04 25.01 14.09
N MET A 422 -1.17 24.34 14.31
CA MET A 422 -2.51 24.91 14.26
C MET A 422 -3.06 25.33 15.64
N ASN A 423 -2.24 25.31 16.69
CA ASN A 423 -2.60 25.69 18.06
C ASN A 423 -3.86 24.96 18.60
N ALA A 424 -3.97 23.66 18.32
CA ALA A 424 -5.07 22.83 18.78
C ALA A 424 -4.79 22.28 20.19
N THR A 425 -5.39 22.92 21.21
CA THR A 425 -5.16 22.64 22.62
C THR A 425 -6.46 22.35 23.37
N VAL A 426 -6.35 21.60 24.47
CA VAL A 426 -7.42 21.40 25.46
C VAL A 426 -6.92 21.79 26.85
N LEU A 427 -7.84 22.12 27.74
CA LEU A 427 -7.49 22.33 29.15
C LEU A 427 -7.36 20.97 29.87
N ASP A 428 -6.24 20.80 30.60
CA ASP A 428 -6.02 19.64 31.46
C ASP A 428 -6.84 19.73 32.77
N ALA A 429 -6.63 18.77 33.68
CA ALA A 429 -7.32 18.72 34.98
C ALA A 429 -7.02 19.93 35.90
N TYR A 430 -5.94 20.65 35.60
CA TYR A 430 -5.49 21.83 36.37
C TYR A 430 -5.79 23.15 35.66
N GLY A 431 -6.51 23.10 34.52
CA GLY A 431 -6.85 24.29 33.73
C GLY A 431 -5.70 24.80 32.87
N LYS A 432 -4.62 24.03 32.68
CA LYS A 432 -3.51 24.38 31.81
C LYS A 432 -3.79 23.91 30.37
N ALA A 433 -3.48 24.75 29.39
CA ALA A 433 -3.56 24.38 27.98
C ALA A 433 -2.49 23.34 27.63
N VAL A 434 -2.91 22.23 27.03
CA VAL A 434 -2.07 21.13 26.57
C VAL A 434 -2.34 20.91 25.08
N VAL A 435 -1.27 20.81 24.29
CA VAL A 435 -1.35 20.47 22.86
C VAL A 435 -1.80 19.02 22.71
N MET A 436 -2.80 18.78 21.87
CA MET A 436 -3.32 17.43 21.64
C MET A 436 -2.32 16.56 20.85
N GLN A 437 -2.24 15.27 21.20
CA GLN A 437 -1.57 14.26 20.38
C GLN A 437 -2.55 13.69 19.37
N MET A 438 -2.10 13.40 18.16
CA MET A 438 -2.95 12.95 17.06
C MET A 438 -2.49 11.63 16.46
N GLY A 439 -3.48 10.82 16.04
CA GLY A 439 -3.28 9.69 15.14
C GLY A 439 -4.06 9.92 13.83
N CYS A 440 -3.60 9.30 12.75
CA CYS A 440 -4.26 9.29 11.44
C CYS A 440 -4.32 7.88 10.88
N TYR A 441 -5.47 7.47 10.32
CA TYR A 441 -5.71 6.10 9.92
C TYR A 441 -6.48 6.06 8.60
N GLY A 442 -5.77 5.86 7.47
CA GLY A 442 -6.31 5.85 6.12
C GLY A 442 -6.55 4.45 5.56
N MET A 443 -7.62 4.25 4.79
CA MET A 443 -7.89 3.03 4.03
C MET A 443 -8.51 3.37 2.68
N GLY A 444 -7.89 2.90 1.59
CA GLY A 444 -8.34 3.17 0.22
C GLY A 444 -9.52 2.29 -0.18
N VAL A 445 -10.75 2.79 -0.04
CA VAL A 445 -12.00 2.03 -0.29
C VAL A 445 -12.08 1.57 -1.74
N THR A 446 -11.84 2.44 -2.69
CA THR A 446 -11.83 2.11 -4.13
C THR A 446 -10.67 1.19 -4.50
N ARG A 447 -9.50 1.35 -3.84
CA ARG A 447 -8.33 0.50 -4.02
C ARG A 447 -8.59 -0.92 -3.56
N LEU A 448 -9.34 -1.12 -2.47
CA LEU A 448 -9.74 -2.44 -1.97
C LEU A 448 -10.46 -3.27 -3.03
N VAL A 449 -11.33 -2.67 -3.85
CA VAL A 449 -12.01 -3.41 -4.94
C VAL A 449 -11.00 -4.03 -5.91
N GLY A 450 -9.98 -3.26 -6.32
CA GLY A 450 -8.91 -3.76 -7.17
C GLY A 450 -8.08 -4.85 -6.49
N ALA A 451 -7.67 -4.63 -5.25
CA ALA A 451 -6.87 -5.58 -4.47
C ALA A 451 -7.60 -6.92 -4.24
N ILE A 452 -8.90 -6.87 -3.97
CA ILE A 452 -9.73 -8.07 -3.85
C ILE A 452 -9.73 -8.88 -5.15
N ILE A 453 -9.89 -8.23 -6.30
CA ILE A 453 -9.88 -8.90 -7.60
C ILE A 453 -8.51 -9.49 -7.92
N GLU A 454 -7.40 -8.81 -7.56
CA GLU A 454 -6.05 -9.33 -7.77
C GLU A 454 -5.82 -10.67 -7.05
N GLN A 455 -6.44 -10.90 -5.88
CA GLN A 455 -6.38 -12.19 -5.17
C GLN A 455 -7.47 -13.17 -5.57
N ASN A 456 -8.59 -12.70 -6.12
CA ASN A 456 -9.80 -13.49 -6.30
C ASN A 456 -10.31 -13.42 -7.76
N HIS A 457 -9.66 -14.14 -8.65
CA HIS A 457 -10.04 -14.25 -10.06
C HIS A 457 -9.54 -15.56 -10.67
N ASP A 458 -10.06 -15.88 -11.85
CA ASP A 458 -9.55 -16.90 -12.76
C ASP A 458 -9.64 -16.42 -14.23
N GLU A 459 -9.39 -17.30 -15.19
CA GLU A 459 -9.45 -16.98 -16.62
C GLU A 459 -10.86 -16.56 -17.07
N SER A 460 -11.91 -17.01 -16.39
CA SER A 460 -13.31 -16.72 -16.70
C SER A 460 -13.77 -15.37 -16.17
N GLY A 461 -13.19 -14.90 -15.05
CA GLY A 461 -13.59 -13.62 -14.44
C GLY A 461 -13.30 -13.51 -12.96
N ILE A 462 -14.06 -12.66 -12.29
CA ILE A 462 -13.94 -12.38 -10.85
C ILE A 462 -14.47 -13.55 -10.01
N ILE A 463 -13.93 -13.72 -8.80
CA ILE A 463 -14.42 -14.67 -7.77
C ILE A 463 -14.64 -13.87 -6.48
N TRP A 464 -15.79 -13.20 -6.34
CA TRP A 464 -16.02 -12.37 -5.15
C TRP A 464 -16.08 -13.20 -3.87
N PRO A 465 -15.50 -12.73 -2.76
CA PRO A 465 -15.92 -13.12 -1.42
C PRO A 465 -17.41 -12.84 -1.22
N GLU A 466 -18.12 -13.74 -0.54
CA GLU A 466 -19.59 -13.62 -0.38
C GLU A 466 -20.01 -12.32 0.33
N SER A 467 -19.20 -11.85 1.28
CA SER A 467 -19.47 -10.65 2.08
C SER A 467 -19.61 -9.37 1.24
N ILE A 468 -18.99 -9.33 0.06
CA ILE A 468 -18.91 -8.12 -0.79
C ILE A 468 -19.42 -8.33 -2.21
N ALA A 469 -19.83 -9.54 -2.57
CA ALA A 469 -20.36 -9.84 -3.90
C ALA A 469 -21.54 -8.91 -4.24
N PRO A 470 -21.63 -8.38 -5.48
CA PRO A 470 -22.70 -7.43 -5.85
C PRO A 470 -24.10 -8.02 -5.75
N PHE A 471 -24.21 -9.32 -5.95
CA PHE A 471 -25.38 -10.17 -5.68
C PHE A 471 -24.90 -11.48 -5.10
N SER A 472 -25.67 -12.07 -4.19
CA SER A 472 -25.35 -13.37 -3.62
C SER A 472 -25.60 -14.49 -4.62
N VAL A 473 -26.68 -14.38 -5.41
CA VAL A 473 -27.10 -15.42 -6.36
C VAL A 473 -27.65 -14.83 -7.66
N ILE A 474 -27.34 -15.50 -8.78
CA ILE A 474 -27.97 -15.26 -10.06
C ILE A 474 -28.86 -16.45 -10.44
N ILE A 475 -30.12 -16.19 -10.82
CA ILE A 475 -31.05 -17.17 -11.35
C ILE A 475 -31.14 -16.98 -12.87
N ILE A 476 -30.85 -18.03 -13.63
CA ILE A 476 -30.86 -18.02 -15.10
C ILE A 476 -31.92 -19.01 -15.61
N PRO A 477 -33.14 -18.55 -15.94
CA PRO A 477 -34.13 -19.38 -16.58
C PRO A 477 -33.79 -19.58 -18.06
N ILE A 478 -33.79 -20.83 -18.52
CA ILE A 478 -33.50 -21.21 -19.89
C ILE A 478 -34.81 -21.28 -20.71
N ASN A 479 -34.90 -20.51 -21.79
CA ASN A 479 -36.07 -20.47 -22.63
C ASN A 479 -37.40 -20.16 -21.92
N ALA A 480 -37.37 -19.31 -20.89
CA ALA A 480 -38.55 -18.92 -20.10
C ALA A 480 -39.73 -18.39 -20.96
N HIS A 481 -39.42 -17.78 -22.12
CA HIS A 481 -40.45 -17.33 -23.07
C HIS A 481 -41.20 -18.47 -23.78
N LYS A 482 -40.68 -19.71 -23.71
CA LYS A 482 -41.31 -20.92 -24.30
C LYS A 482 -41.83 -21.87 -23.26
N SER A 483 -41.40 -21.79 -22.03
CA SER A 483 -41.77 -22.69 -20.95
C SER A 483 -42.38 -21.90 -19.79
N GLU A 484 -43.69 -22.10 -19.58
CA GLU A 484 -44.41 -21.53 -18.43
C GLU A 484 -43.88 -22.10 -17.10
N GLN A 485 -43.53 -23.39 -17.10
CA GLN A 485 -43.00 -24.05 -15.90
C GLN A 485 -41.67 -23.45 -15.46
N VAL A 486 -40.73 -23.25 -16.38
CA VAL A 486 -39.43 -22.60 -16.12
C VAL A 486 -39.64 -21.18 -15.60
N ARG A 487 -40.52 -20.42 -16.28
CA ARG A 487 -40.80 -19.03 -15.89
C ARG A 487 -41.40 -18.97 -14.49
N ALA A 488 -42.46 -19.75 -14.21
CA ALA A 488 -43.14 -19.75 -12.92
C ALA A 488 -42.21 -20.17 -11.80
N THR A 489 -41.36 -21.18 -12.01
CA THR A 489 -40.39 -21.66 -11.03
C THR A 489 -39.33 -20.60 -10.71
N ALA A 490 -38.79 -19.95 -11.76
CA ALA A 490 -37.80 -18.90 -11.57
C ALA A 490 -38.36 -17.66 -10.84
N GLU A 491 -39.58 -17.24 -11.20
CA GLU A 491 -40.29 -16.15 -10.52
C GLU A 491 -40.60 -16.47 -9.06
N SER A 492 -41.06 -17.68 -8.76
CA SER A 492 -41.34 -18.12 -7.41
C SER A 492 -40.09 -18.16 -6.55
N LEU A 493 -39.00 -18.76 -7.04
CA LEU A 493 -37.73 -18.82 -6.31
C LEU A 493 -37.14 -17.42 -6.12
N TYR A 494 -37.17 -16.57 -7.14
CA TYR A 494 -36.74 -15.17 -7.05
C TYR A 494 -37.51 -14.40 -5.97
N ALA A 495 -38.84 -14.51 -5.97
CA ALA A 495 -39.69 -13.83 -4.99
C ALA A 495 -39.41 -14.31 -3.56
N GLU A 496 -39.30 -15.64 -3.39
CA GLU A 496 -39.03 -16.28 -2.10
C GLU A 496 -37.69 -15.83 -1.51
N LEU A 497 -36.57 -16.01 -2.24
CA LEU A 497 -35.24 -15.63 -1.79
C LEU A 497 -35.15 -14.12 -1.49
N THR A 498 -35.72 -13.28 -2.38
CA THR A 498 -35.72 -11.82 -2.17
C THR A 498 -36.52 -11.43 -0.92
N SER A 499 -37.66 -12.10 -0.61
CA SER A 499 -38.46 -11.83 0.57
C SER A 499 -37.72 -12.13 1.89
N LYS A 500 -36.70 -12.97 1.82
CA LYS A 500 -35.83 -13.36 2.95
C LYS A 500 -34.54 -12.53 3.03
N GLY A 501 -34.41 -11.50 2.17
CA GLY A 501 -33.27 -10.60 2.18
C GLY A 501 -32.07 -11.05 1.34
N VAL A 502 -32.18 -12.18 0.62
CA VAL A 502 -31.11 -12.62 -0.30
C VAL A 502 -31.03 -11.68 -1.49
N GLU A 503 -29.84 -11.25 -1.84
CA GLU A 503 -29.60 -10.36 -2.98
C GLU A 503 -29.54 -11.16 -4.28
N VAL A 504 -30.69 -11.26 -4.97
CA VAL A 504 -30.86 -12.05 -6.18
C VAL A 504 -30.83 -11.20 -7.44
N LEU A 505 -30.07 -11.65 -8.44
CA LEU A 505 -30.17 -11.19 -9.82
C LEU A 505 -30.94 -12.25 -10.65
N LEU A 506 -32.15 -11.92 -11.11
CA LEU A 506 -32.88 -12.78 -12.05
C LEU A 506 -32.51 -12.38 -13.48
N ASP A 507 -31.86 -13.25 -14.24
CA ASP A 507 -31.53 -12.98 -15.65
C ASP A 507 -32.69 -13.32 -16.59
N ASP A 508 -33.65 -12.44 -16.62
CA ASP A 508 -34.87 -12.48 -17.40
C ASP A 508 -34.73 -11.89 -18.83
N ARG A 509 -33.50 -11.67 -19.33
CA ARG A 509 -33.25 -11.18 -20.69
C ARG A 509 -33.64 -12.25 -21.73
N GLU A 510 -34.63 -12.01 -22.56
CA GLU A 510 -35.17 -12.99 -23.51
C GLU A 510 -34.34 -13.07 -24.79
N ASP A 511 -33.73 -11.98 -25.23
CA ASP A 511 -32.93 -11.83 -26.44
C ASP A 511 -31.45 -12.25 -26.29
N VAL A 512 -31.02 -12.63 -25.09
CA VAL A 512 -29.65 -13.07 -24.78
C VAL A 512 -29.60 -14.61 -24.75
N ARG A 513 -28.67 -15.20 -25.50
CA ARG A 513 -28.47 -16.65 -25.53
C ARG A 513 -27.97 -17.19 -24.20
N PRO A 514 -28.34 -18.41 -23.77
CA PRO A 514 -27.91 -18.99 -22.47
C PRO A 514 -26.40 -18.98 -22.26
N GLY A 515 -25.61 -19.34 -23.28
CA GLY A 515 -24.13 -19.30 -23.16
C GLY A 515 -23.55 -17.90 -22.88
N ALA A 516 -24.19 -16.84 -23.37
CA ALA A 516 -23.78 -15.46 -23.06
C ALA A 516 -24.17 -15.08 -21.62
N LYS A 517 -25.34 -15.53 -21.13
CA LYS A 517 -25.74 -15.33 -19.73
C LYS A 517 -24.77 -16.02 -18.76
N PHE A 518 -24.30 -17.23 -19.10
CA PHE A 518 -23.32 -17.97 -18.30
C PHE A 518 -21.97 -17.24 -18.28
N ALA A 519 -21.48 -16.80 -19.45
CA ALA A 519 -20.24 -16.04 -19.54
C ALA A 519 -20.31 -14.71 -18.78
N ASP A 520 -21.46 -13.99 -18.86
CA ASP A 520 -21.68 -12.78 -18.06
C ASP A 520 -21.63 -13.08 -16.56
N ALA A 521 -22.31 -14.16 -16.10
CA ALA A 521 -22.35 -14.54 -14.70
C ALA A 521 -20.96 -14.89 -14.14
N GLU A 522 -20.16 -15.62 -14.92
CA GLU A 522 -18.77 -15.97 -14.56
C GLU A 522 -17.87 -14.75 -14.53
N LEU A 523 -17.97 -13.89 -15.54
CA LEU A 523 -17.17 -12.66 -15.61
C LEU A 523 -17.51 -11.69 -14.47
N MET A 524 -18.80 -11.52 -14.14
CA MET A 524 -19.26 -10.71 -13.01
C MET A 524 -18.91 -11.31 -11.65
N GLY A 525 -18.61 -12.61 -11.59
CA GLY A 525 -18.15 -13.29 -10.38
C GLY A 525 -19.20 -13.48 -9.30
N ILE A 526 -20.49 -13.61 -9.68
CA ILE A 526 -21.57 -13.83 -8.70
C ILE A 526 -21.38 -15.21 -8.04
N PRO A 527 -21.34 -15.32 -6.69
CA PRO A 527 -20.94 -16.53 -5.98
C PRO A 527 -21.78 -17.77 -6.31
N HIS A 528 -23.10 -17.62 -6.43
CA HIS A 528 -24.02 -18.73 -6.66
C HIS A 528 -24.78 -18.53 -7.97
N ARG A 529 -24.77 -19.55 -8.81
CA ARG A 529 -25.55 -19.58 -10.08
C ARG A 529 -26.55 -20.73 -10.04
N ILE A 530 -27.82 -20.42 -10.24
CA ILE A 530 -28.91 -21.38 -10.37
C ILE A 530 -29.44 -21.32 -11.78
N VAL A 531 -29.41 -22.45 -12.49
CA VAL A 531 -29.94 -22.55 -13.86
C VAL A 531 -31.19 -23.41 -13.84
N ILE A 532 -32.30 -22.86 -14.35
CA ILE A 532 -33.61 -23.52 -14.38
C ILE A 532 -33.96 -23.79 -15.84
N GLY A 533 -34.06 -25.07 -16.20
CA GLY A 533 -34.46 -25.54 -17.52
C GLY A 533 -35.46 -26.65 -17.46
N ASP A 534 -36.24 -26.86 -18.56
CA ASP A 534 -37.31 -27.89 -18.61
C ASP A 534 -36.82 -29.28 -18.21
N ARG A 535 -35.70 -29.74 -18.80
CA ARG A 535 -35.15 -31.07 -18.53
C ARG A 535 -34.81 -31.29 -17.05
N GLY A 536 -34.27 -30.27 -16.37
CA GLY A 536 -34.00 -30.33 -14.94
C GLY A 536 -35.29 -30.43 -14.12
N LEU A 537 -36.27 -29.57 -14.44
CA LEU A 537 -37.57 -29.56 -13.77
C LEU A 537 -38.35 -30.89 -13.93
N ASP A 538 -38.27 -31.53 -15.11
CA ASP A 538 -38.85 -32.85 -15.34
C ASP A 538 -38.26 -33.92 -14.41
N ASN A 539 -36.99 -33.74 -14.01
CA ASN A 539 -36.31 -34.61 -13.04
C ASN A 539 -36.41 -34.09 -11.59
N GLY A 540 -37.11 -32.97 -11.35
CA GLY A 540 -37.28 -32.37 -10.03
C GLY A 540 -36.03 -31.63 -9.51
N VAL A 541 -35.10 -31.24 -10.39
CA VAL A 541 -33.83 -30.62 -10.01
C VAL A 541 -33.56 -29.35 -10.84
N VAL A 542 -32.64 -28.53 -10.33
CA VAL A 542 -32.04 -27.36 -11.02
C VAL A 542 -30.52 -27.52 -10.99
N GLU A 543 -29.82 -26.90 -11.96
CA GLU A 543 -28.37 -26.88 -11.94
C GLU A 543 -27.88 -25.76 -10.99
N TYR A 544 -26.93 -26.11 -10.14
CA TYR A 544 -26.31 -25.18 -9.21
C TYR A 544 -24.79 -25.18 -9.39
N VAL A 545 -24.19 -23.98 -9.39
CA VAL A 545 -22.74 -23.80 -9.42
C VAL A 545 -22.35 -22.80 -8.34
N ASN A 546 -21.40 -23.18 -7.50
CA ASN A 546 -20.64 -22.24 -6.68
C ASN A 546 -19.44 -21.74 -7.49
N ARG A 547 -19.29 -20.43 -7.64
CA ARG A 547 -18.28 -19.79 -8.49
C ARG A 547 -16.83 -20.10 -8.03
N ARG A 548 -16.61 -20.19 -6.73
CA ARG A 548 -15.29 -20.48 -6.15
C ARG A 548 -14.91 -21.95 -6.28
N GLU A 549 -15.87 -22.86 -6.08
CA GLU A 549 -15.65 -24.31 -6.20
C GLU A 549 -15.58 -24.79 -7.66
N GLY A 550 -16.27 -24.10 -8.57
CA GLY A 550 -16.37 -24.47 -9.98
C GLY A 550 -17.17 -25.74 -10.27
N ASN A 551 -17.78 -26.36 -9.24
CA ASN A 551 -18.49 -27.63 -9.35
C ASN A 551 -19.95 -27.40 -9.75
N ASN A 552 -20.40 -28.08 -10.83
CA ASN A 552 -21.80 -28.15 -11.19
C ASN A 552 -22.48 -29.29 -10.43
N LYS A 553 -23.57 -28.98 -9.74
CA LYS A 553 -24.39 -29.94 -8.95
C LYS A 553 -25.84 -29.83 -9.38
N GLU A 554 -26.55 -30.94 -9.39
CA GLU A 554 -28.01 -30.95 -9.51
C GLU A 554 -28.60 -30.94 -8.11
N LEU A 555 -29.47 -29.97 -7.81
CA LEU A 555 -30.12 -29.79 -6.51
C LEU A 555 -31.62 -29.71 -6.69
N THR A 556 -32.38 -30.23 -5.71
CA THR A 556 -33.81 -29.94 -5.63
C THR A 556 -34.04 -28.50 -5.21
N LEU A 557 -35.23 -27.96 -5.47
CA LEU A 557 -35.57 -26.59 -5.03
C LEU A 557 -35.51 -26.44 -3.49
N ASP A 558 -35.81 -27.48 -2.73
CA ASP A 558 -35.67 -27.45 -1.27
C ASP A 558 -34.23 -27.39 -0.84
N GLN A 559 -33.33 -28.15 -1.46
CA GLN A 559 -31.88 -28.03 -1.21
C GLN A 559 -31.32 -26.66 -1.57
N VAL A 560 -31.83 -26.05 -2.65
CA VAL A 560 -31.46 -24.66 -2.99
C VAL A 560 -31.92 -23.68 -1.91
N ARG A 561 -33.13 -23.84 -1.38
CA ARG A 561 -33.62 -23.02 -0.26
C ARG A 561 -32.75 -23.16 0.97
N ASP A 562 -32.39 -24.39 1.34
CA ASP A 562 -31.56 -24.69 2.51
C ASP A 562 -30.15 -24.01 2.43
N LEU A 563 -29.65 -23.72 1.21
CA LEU A 563 -28.37 -23.00 1.04
C LEU A 563 -28.44 -21.51 1.43
N PHE A 564 -29.62 -20.89 1.36
CA PHE A 564 -29.79 -19.44 1.51
C PHE A 564 -30.71 -19.03 2.67
N LEU A 565 -31.43 -19.94 3.25
CA LEU A 565 -32.44 -19.72 4.30
C LEU A 565 -32.13 -20.48 5.57
#